data_5344661805ce2764010cbe90ebc9f9b8
#
_entry.id   5344661805ce2764010cbe90ebc9f9b8
#
_cell.length_a   1.000
_cell.length_b   1.000
_cell.length_c   1.000
_cell.angle_alpha   90.00
_cell.angle_beta   90.00
_cell.angle_gamma   90.00
#
_symmetry.space_group_name_H-M   'P 1'
#
loop_
_entity.id
_entity.type
_entity.pdbx_description
1 polymer ?
#
loop_
_entity_poly.entity_id
_entity_poly.type
_entity_poly.pdbx_seq_one_letter_code
_entity_poly.pdbx_strand_id
1 'polypeptide(L)'
;GSIMPPDAGRELSTLEYIVLGLIGEAPQSGYSIIATLEAGTHRWSASPGSIYPILKRLEKEDLIVGELEIVYETRPRKMYQLTDQGEQALGEWLRGPLSWNEVLDERDIVLIKFLFAEKRLGRDEVLHWLEAYEQMTDSYEGPRRVFHQMLMSGSSLHQQLIHELTLMELNMQRTWIQMARRRLENETRRESGQD
;
A
#
# COMPACT_ATOMS: atom_id res chain seq x y z
N GLY A 1 35.31 10.46 -19.77
CA GLY A 1 33.88 10.55 -19.97
C GLY A 1 33.18 9.71 -18.93
N SER A 2 32.63 10.32 -17.87
CA SER A 2 31.81 9.63 -16.88
C SER A 2 30.50 9.23 -17.56
N ILE A 3 30.26 7.94 -17.69
CA ILE A 3 28.99 7.40 -18.07
C ILE A 3 28.08 7.58 -16.84
N MET A 4 27.16 8.53 -16.90
CA MET A 4 26.05 8.59 -15.93
C MET A 4 25.28 7.27 -16.00
N PRO A 5 24.90 6.66 -14.85
CA PRO A 5 24.02 5.51 -14.87
C PRO A 5 22.69 5.92 -15.53
N PRO A 6 22.02 4.98 -16.24
CA PRO A 6 20.72 5.27 -16.82
C PRO A 6 19.78 5.72 -15.73
N ASP A 7 19.04 6.75 -16.03
CA ASP A 7 18.03 7.44 -15.24
C ASP A 7 17.48 6.57 -14.09
N ALA A 8 17.84 6.91 -12.87
CA ALA A 8 17.12 6.40 -11.72
C ALA A 8 15.69 6.94 -11.88
N GLY A 9 14.77 6.06 -12.27
CA GLY A 9 13.41 6.42 -12.59
C GLY A 9 12.82 7.32 -11.51
N ARG A 10 12.04 8.29 -11.92
CA ARG A 10 11.28 9.17 -11.05
C ARG A 10 10.56 8.35 -9.96
N GLU A 11 10.60 8.81 -8.72
CA GLU A 11 9.80 8.21 -7.64
C GLU A 11 8.30 8.41 -7.93
N LEU A 12 7.54 7.32 -7.89
CA LEU A 12 6.10 7.36 -8.10
C LEU A 12 5.39 7.89 -6.84
N SER A 13 4.26 8.56 -7.05
CA SER A 13 3.38 8.93 -5.94
C SER A 13 2.64 7.70 -5.40
N THR A 14 2.12 7.80 -4.17
CA THR A 14 1.30 6.73 -3.58
C THR A 14 0.09 6.40 -4.46
N LEU A 15 -0.59 7.40 -5.02
CA LEU A 15 -1.73 7.16 -5.91
C LEU A 15 -1.32 6.42 -7.18
N GLU A 16 -0.15 6.73 -7.75
CA GLU A 16 0.38 5.99 -8.90
C GLU A 16 0.66 4.53 -8.55
N TYR A 17 1.22 4.22 -7.38
CA TYR A 17 1.38 2.84 -6.91
C TYR A 17 0.04 2.13 -6.69
N ILE A 18 -0.96 2.81 -6.15
CA ILE A 18 -2.31 2.24 -6.00
C ILE A 18 -2.92 1.92 -7.35
N VAL A 19 -2.77 2.79 -8.33
CA VAL A 19 -3.23 2.53 -9.72
C VAL A 19 -2.50 1.31 -10.31
N LEU A 20 -1.18 1.21 -10.15
CA LEU A 20 -0.43 0.02 -10.55
C LEU A 20 -0.95 -1.25 -9.87
N GLY A 21 -1.21 -1.19 -8.58
CA GLY A 21 -1.73 -2.32 -7.81
C GLY A 21 -3.10 -2.78 -8.29
N LEU A 22 -4.01 -1.85 -8.58
CA LEU A 22 -5.33 -2.17 -9.13
C LEU A 22 -5.23 -2.82 -10.51
N ILE A 23 -4.39 -2.28 -11.39
CA ILE A 23 -4.12 -2.86 -12.70
C ILE A 23 -3.50 -4.26 -12.57
N GLY A 24 -2.64 -4.45 -11.59
CA GLY A 24 -2.02 -5.73 -11.30
C GLY A 24 -2.98 -6.79 -10.75
N GLU A 25 -4.08 -6.40 -10.11
CA GLU A 25 -5.10 -7.35 -9.65
C GLU A 25 -5.89 -7.96 -10.81
N ALA A 26 -6.25 -7.15 -11.79
CA ALA A 26 -6.89 -7.56 -13.04
C ALA A 26 -6.73 -6.44 -14.08
N PRO A 27 -6.85 -6.72 -15.39
CA PRO A 27 -6.90 -5.68 -16.39
C PRO A 27 -8.00 -4.65 -16.08
N GLN A 28 -7.64 -3.36 -16.16
CA GLN A 28 -8.50 -2.24 -15.75
C GLN A 28 -8.62 -1.22 -16.87
N SER A 29 -9.82 -0.64 -17.02
CA SER A 29 -10.02 0.62 -17.74
C SER A 29 -9.86 1.81 -16.79
N GLY A 30 -9.62 3.02 -17.31
CA GLY A 30 -9.63 4.22 -16.49
C GLY A 30 -10.95 4.40 -15.72
N TYR A 31 -12.07 4.08 -16.35
CA TYR A 31 -13.37 4.11 -15.71
C TYR A 31 -13.49 3.14 -14.54
N SER A 32 -13.04 1.90 -14.68
CA SER A 32 -13.09 0.92 -13.58
C SER A 32 -12.18 1.27 -12.41
N ILE A 33 -11.01 1.86 -12.68
CA ILE A 33 -10.12 2.37 -11.64
C ILE A 33 -10.80 3.48 -10.84
N ILE A 34 -11.40 4.45 -11.51
CA ILE A 34 -12.14 5.55 -10.87
C ILE A 34 -13.26 5.00 -10.01
N ALA A 35 -14.07 4.08 -10.54
CA ALA A 35 -15.18 3.47 -9.82
C ALA A 35 -14.72 2.72 -8.56
N THR A 36 -13.62 1.97 -8.65
CA THR A 36 -13.03 1.24 -7.51
C THR A 36 -12.54 2.19 -6.43
N LEU A 37 -11.85 3.27 -6.79
CA LEU A 37 -11.33 4.25 -5.84
C LEU A 37 -12.47 5.03 -5.16
N GLU A 38 -13.49 5.43 -5.89
CA GLU A 38 -14.66 6.10 -5.33
C GLU A 38 -15.46 5.22 -4.37
N ALA A 39 -15.55 3.91 -4.64
CA ALA A 39 -16.25 2.97 -3.77
C ALA A 39 -15.43 2.61 -2.51
N GLY A 40 -14.11 2.62 -2.60
CA GLY A 40 -13.23 2.07 -1.57
C GLY A 40 -12.75 3.07 -0.51
N THR A 41 -12.41 4.28 -0.89
CA THR A 41 -11.88 5.29 0.03
C THR A 41 -12.29 6.70 -0.38
N HIS A 42 -12.68 7.54 0.57
CA HIS A 42 -12.92 8.96 0.32
C HIS A 42 -11.63 9.79 0.29
N ARG A 43 -10.48 9.18 0.55
CA ARG A 43 -9.19 9.85 0.65
C ARG A 43 -8.59 10.19 -0.71
N TRP A 44 -8.80 9.33 -1.71
CA TRP A 44 -8.15 9.47 -3.00
C TRP A 44 -9.08 10.16 -3.99
N SER A 45 -8.60 11.25 -4.58
CA SER A 45 -9.32 11.91 -5.66
C SER A 45 -9.34 11.00 -6.89
N ALA A 46 -10.48 10.47 -7.21
CA ALA A 46 -10.71 9.53 -8.31
C ALA A 46 -11.57 10.17 -9.39
N SER A 47 -11.15 11.31 -9.89
CA SER A 47 -11.80 11.97 -11.03
C SER A 47 -11.10 11.61 -12.35
N PRO A 48 -11.78 11.73 -13.50
CA PRO A 48 -11.11 11.62 -14.79
C PRO A 48 -9.90 12.55 -14.92
N GLY A 49 -10.00 13.76 -14.37
CA GLY A 49 -8.91 14.75 -14.37
C GLY A 49 -7.69 14.35 -13.56
N SER A 50 -7.80 13.46 -12.59
CA SER A 50 -6.68 12.93 -11.79
C SER A 50 -6.14 11.60 -12.31
N ILE A 51 -6.99 10.69 -12.75
CA ILE A 51 -6.62 9.32 -13.13
C ILE A 51 -6.09 9.22 -14.55
N TYR A 52 -6.73 9.83 -15.54
CA TYR A 52 -6.26 9.74 -16.93
C TYR A 52 -4.85 10.31 -17.15
N PRO A 53 -4.45 11.44 -16.55
CA PRO A 53 -3.05 11.88 -16.60
C PRO A 53 -2.06 10.90 -15.98
N ILE A 54 -2.44 10.22 -14.90
CA ILE A 54 -1.63 9.16 -14.28
C ILE A 54 -1.43 8.00 -15.24
N LEU A 55 -2.51 7.50 -15.84
CA LEU A 55 -2.45 6.40 -16.82
C LEU A 55 -1.57 6.75 -18.00
N LYS A 56 -1.66 7.97 -18.50
CA LYS A 56 -0.82 8.46 -19.61
C LYS A 56 0.66 8.49 -19.23
N ARG A 57 1.01 8.93 -18.03
CA ARG A 57 2.39 8.95 -17.56
C ARG A 57 2.94 7.54 -17.36
N LEU A 58 2.19 6.67 -16.71
CA LEU A 58 2.60 5.28 -16.45
C LEU A 58 2.81 4.52 -17.76
N GLU A 59 1.98 4.75 -18.76
CA GLU A 59 2.14 4.14 -20.09
C GLU A 59 3.38 4.70 -20.81
N LYS A 60 3.63 6.00 -20.74
CA LYS A 60 4.82 6.64 -21.30
C LYS A 60 6.12 6.14 -20.65
N GLU A 61 6.06 5.80 -19.37
CA GLU A 61 7.19 5.27 -18.60
C GLU A 61 7.32 3.73 -18.71
N ASP A 62 6.56 3.09 -19.58
CA ASP A 62 6.55 1.64 -19.83
C ASP A 62 6.22 0.79 -18.59
N LEU A 63 5.47 1.33 -17.63
CA LEU A 63 4.99 0.61 -16.45
C LEU A 63 3.67 -0.11 -16.67
N ILE A 64 2.86 0.39 -17.60
CA ILE A 64 1.62 -0.22 -18.05
C ILE A 64 1.55 -0.20 -19.58
N VAL A 65 0.75 -1.09 -20.14
CA VAL A 65 0.39 -1.12 -21.56
C VAL A 65 -1.12 -1.16 -21.70
N GLY A 66 -1.65 -0.33 -22.58
CA GLY A 66 -3.08 -0.26 -22.87
C GLY A 66 -3.41 -0.86 -24.22
N GLU A 67 -4.47 -1.66 -24.26
CA GLU A 67 -5.04 -2.24 -25.47
C GLU A 67 -6.51 -1.86 -25.63
N LEU A 68 -6.93 -1.55 -26.86
CA LEU A 68 -8.32 -1.26 -27.15
C LEU A 68 -9.13 -2.56 -27.13
N GLU A 69 -10.15 -2.60 -26.29
CA GLU A 69 -11.14 -3.65 -26.26
C GLU A 69 -12.40 -3.17 -27.01
N ILE A 70 -12.73 -3.88 -28.08
CA ILE A 70 -13.94 -3.62 -28.88
C ILE A 70 -15.01 -4.62 -28.44
N VAL A 71 -16.00 -4.13 -27.68
CA VAL A 71 -17.18 -4.90 -27.33
C VAL A 71 -18.32 -4.48 -28.25
N TYR A 72 -19.03 -5.44 -28.90
CA TYR A 72 -20.20 -5.15 -29.76
C TYR A 72 -21.19 -4.23 -29.02
N GLU A 73 -21.64 -3.19 -29.68
CA GLU A 73 -22.63 -2.20 -29.23
C GLU A 73 -22.15 -1.19 -28.13
N THR A 74 -20.91 -1.22 -27.70
CA THR A 74 -20.34 -0.26 -26.75
C THR A 74 -19.17 0.51 -27.37
N ARG A 75 -18.85 1.69 -26.81
CA ARG A 75 -17.64 2.39 -27.21
C ARG A 75 -16.41 1.56 -26.91
N PRO A 76 -15.40 1.51 -27.82
CA PRO A 76 -14.12 0.92 -27.51
C PRO A 76 -13.55 1.50 -26.21
N ARG A 77 -13.06 0.66 -25.33
CA ARG A 77 -12.40 1.07 -24.09
C ARG A 77 -10.96 0.58 -24.08
N LYS A 78 -10.09 1.36 -23.48
CA LYS A 78 -8.68 0.99 -23.30
C LYS A 78 -8.53 0.23 -22.00
N MET A 79 -8.05 -1.01 -22.08
CA MET A 79 -7.75 -1.87 -20.95
C MET A 79 -6.25 -1.87 -20.70
N TYR A 80 -5.86 -1.66 -19.46
CA TYR A 80 -4.46 -1.58 -19.04
C TYR A 80 -4.02 -2.84 -18.31
N GLN A 81 -2.77 -3.23 -18.56
CA GLN A 81 -2.08 -4.30 -17.85
C GLN A 81 -0.70 -3.81 -17.42
N LEU A 82 -0.13 -4.43 -16.38
CA LEU A 82 1.25 -4.15 -15.99
C LEU A 82 2.22 -4.73 -17.03
N THR A 83 3.29 -3.99 -17.28
CA THR A 83 4.49 -4.51 -17.91
C THR A 83 5.38 -5.21 -16.88
N ASP A 84 6.47 -5.87 -17.31
CA ASP A 84 7.46 -6.42 -16.38
C ASP A 84 8.08 -5.34 -15.50
N GLN A 85 8.32 -4.16 -16.06
CA GLN A 85 8.82 -2.99 -15.30
C GLN A 85 7.78 -2.51 -14.28
N GLY A 86 6.50 -2.52 -14.63
CA GLY A 86 5.41 -2.18 -13.72
C GLY A 86 5.30 -3.16 -12.56
N GLU A 87 5.41 -4.47 -12.84
CA GLU A 87 5.46 -5.52 -11.81
C GLU A 87 6.64 -5.33 -10.86
N GLN A 88 7.82 -5.02 -11.40
CA GLN A 88 9.00 -4.77 -10.59
C GLN A 88 8.83 -3.53 -9.69
N ALA A 89 8.36 -2.43 -10.24
CA ALA A 89 8.14 -1.20 -9.47
C ALA A 89 7.12 -1.41 -8.33
N LEU A 90 6.02 -2.11 -8.60
CA LEU A 90 5.03 -2.44 -7.60
C LEU A 90 5.60 -3.36 -6.51
N GLY A 91 6.35 -4.39 -6.90
CA GLY A 91 6.99 -5.32 -5.96
C GLY A 91 8.00 -4.62 -5.04
N GLU A 92 8.80 -3.71 -5.55
CA GLU A 92 9.74 -2.91 -4.76
C GLU A 92 9.03 -2.01 -3.74
N TRP A 93 7.92 -1.39 -4.14
CA TRP A 93 7.11 -0.60 -3.22
C TRP A 93 6.50 -1.44 -2.10
N LEU A 94 6.00 -2.63 -2.41
CA LEU A 94 5.42 -3.55 -1.43
C LEU A 94 6.47 -4.10 -0.46
N ARG A 95 7.70 -4.34 -0.91
CA ARG A 95 8.81 -4.84 -0.09
C ARG A 95 9.50 -3.76 0.72
N GLY A 96 9.30 -2.50 0.37
CA GLY A 96 9.88 -1.38 1.09
C GLY A 96 9.42 -1.32 2.56
N PRO A 97 10.24 -0.76 3.45
CA PRO A 97 9.87 -0.62 4.85
C PRO A 97 8.68 0.34 5.00
N LEU A 98 7.82 0.05 5.97
CA LEU A 98 6.77 0.98 6.36
C LEU A 98 7.36 2.23 7.02
N SER A 99 6.75 3.38 6.78
CA SER A 99 7.07 4.62 7.46
C SER A 99 6.17 4.83 8.68
N TRP A 100 6.63 5.67 9.62
CA TRP A 100 5.79 6.09 10.76
C TRP A 100 4.54 6.84 10.31
N ASN A 101 4.63 7.61 9.23
CA ASN A 101 3.48 8.30 8.68
C ASN A 101 2.41 7.30 8.19
N GLU A 102 2.82 6.24 7.51
CA GLU A 102 1.90 5.17 7.10
C GLU A 102 1.24 4.48 8.30
N VAL A 103 2.02 4.16 9.33
CA VAL A 103 1.52 3.44 10.52
C VAL A 103 0.57 4.30 11.37
N LEU A 104 0.86 5.58 11.54
CA LEU A 104 0.12 6.48 12.43
C LEU A 104 -1.01 7.22 11.73
N ASP A 105 -0.76 7.75 10.54
CA ASP A 105 -1.66 8.70 9.88
C ASP A 105 -2.30 8.14 8.60
N GLU A 106 -1.67 7.16 7.96
CA GLU A 106 -2.05 6.63 6.66
C GLU A 106 -2.24 5.11 6.66
N ARG A 107 -2.87 4.60 7.69
CA ARG A 107 -3.10 3.15 7.87
C ARG A 107 -3.78 2.48 6.67
N ASP A 108 -4.60 3.19 5.93
CA ASP A 108 -5.21 2.71 4.70
C ASP A 108 -4.18 2.28 3.64
N ILE A 109 -3.03 2.96 3.57
CA ILE A 109 -1.92 2.57 2.69
C ILE A 109 -1.32 1.24 3.14
N VAL A 110 -1.15 1.04 4.44
CA VAL A 110 -0.65 -0.22 5.00
C VAL A 110 -1.56 -1.39 4.61
N LEU A 111 -2.87 -1.21 4.72
CA LEU A 111 -3.87 -2.22 4.35
C LEU A 111 -3.90 -2.49 2.85
N ILE A 112 -3.74 -1.46 2.02
CA ILE A 112 -3.65 -1.60 0.56
C ILE A 112 -2.37 -2.36 0.17
N LYS A 113 -1.24 -2.06 0.78
CA LYS A 113 0.01 -2.82 0.58
C LYS A 113 -0.18 -4.29 0.96
N PHE A 114 -0.79 -4.57 2.08
CA PHE A 114 -1.09 -5.94 2.52
C PHE A 114 -1.98 -6.68 1.51
N LEU A 115 -3.02 -6.03 1.01
CA LEU A 115 -3.91 -6.59 -0.01
C LEU A 115 -3.15 -6.96 -1.30
N PHE A 116 -2.36 -6.03 -1.83
CA PHE A 116 -1.59 -6.27 -3.06
C PHE A 116 -0.46 -7.29 -2.88
N ALA A 117 0.04 -7.44 -1.66
CA ALA A 117 1.09 -8.40 -1.35
C ALA A 117 0.64 -9.86 -1.52
N GLU A 118 -0.65 -10.17 -1.37
CA GLU A 118 -1.18 -11.54 -1.46
C GLU A 118 -0.76 -12.26 -2.75
N LYS A 119 -0.79 -11.57 -3.88
CA LYS A 119 -0.44 -12.15 -5.18
C LYS A 119 1.02 -11.98 -5.59
N ARG A 120 1.76 -11.08 -4.94
CA ARG A 120 3.09 -10.65 -5.40
C ARG A 120 4.22 -11.00 -4.48
N LEU A 121 3.95 -11.20 -3.21
CA LEU A 121 4.96 -11.62 -2.25
C LEU A 121 4.72 -13.06 -1.86
N GLY A 122 5.80 -13.81 -1.63
CA GLY A 122 5.72 -15.12 -1.00
C GLY A 122 5.20 -15.00 0.42
N ARG A 123 4.59 -16.10 0.92
CA ARG A 123 4.03 -16.11 2.28
C ARG A 123 5.08 -15.79 3.35
N ASP A 124 6.30 -16.29 3.20
CA ASP A 124 7.40 -15.98 4.12
C ASP A 124 7.77 -14.50 4.09
N GLU A 125 7.74 -13.87 2.92
CA GLU A 125 7.96 -12.41 2.79
C GLU A 125 6.84 -11.62 3.49
N VAL A 126 5.59 -12.04 3.36
CA VAL A 126 4.44 -11.39 4.04
C VAL A 126 4.56 -11.55 5.56
N LEU A 127 4.92 -12.73 6.05
CA LEU A 127 5.15 -12.96 7.48
C LEU A 127 6.29 -12.10 8.02
N HIS A 128 7.38 -11.98 7.27
CA HIS A 128 8.50 -11.12 7.63
C HIS A 128 8.11 -9.63 7.64
N TRP A 129 7.32 -9.20 6.68
CA TRP A 129 6.77 -7.85 6.62
C TRP A 129 5.86 -7.54 7.82
N LEU A 130 5.00 -8.48 8.22
CA LEU A 130 4.15 -8.34 9.41
C LEU A 130 4.97 -8.28 10.69
N GLU A 131 6.05 -9.06 10.79
CA GLU A 131 6.98 -8.99 11.92
C GLU A 131 7.67 -7.64 12.03
N ALA A 132 8.15 -7.07 10.92
CA ALA A 132 8.73 -5.74 10.89
C ALA A 132 7.71 -4.67 11.29
N TYR A 133 6.46 -4.80 10.85
CA TYR A 133 5.37 -3.93 11.24
C TYR A 133 5.09 -3.99 12.75
N GLU A 134 5.03 -5.19 13.32
CA GLU A 134 4.86 -5.39 14.77
C GLU A 134 5.99 -4.71 15.55
N GLN A 135 7.25 -4.90 15.13
CA GLN A 135 8.40 -4.24 15.76
C GLN A 135 8.29 -2.72 15.72
N MET A 136 7.77 -2.12 14.64
CA MET A 136 7.50 -0.69 14.60
C MET A 136 6.48 -0.27 15.66
N THR A 137 5.38 -0.99 15.81
CA THR A 137 4.37 -0.66 16.82
C THR A 137 4.92 -0.78 18.24
N ASP A 138 5.79 -1.75 18.49
CA ASP A 138 6.46 -1.93 19.79
C ASP A 138 7.47 -0.82 20.09
N SER A 139 8.18 -0.32 19.08
CA SER A 139 9.21 0.70 19.22
C SER A 139 8.67 2.14 19.35
N TYR A 140 7.37 2.34 19.19
CA TYR A 140 6.74 3.66 19.30
C TYR A 140 6.98 4.31 20.67
N GLU A 141 7.07 3.52 21.71
CA GLU A 141 7.27 4.01 23.09
C GLU A 141 8.67 4.60 23.36
N GLY A 142 9.64 4.40 22.49
CA GLY A 142 11.01 4.89 22.68
C GLY A 142 11.16 6.40 22.43
N PRO A 143 11.55 6.86 21.22
CA PRO A 143 11.90 8.27 20.98
C PRO A 143 10.72 9.23 21.11
N ARG A 144 9.51 8.79 20.74
CA ARG A 144 8.31 9.63 20.84
C ARG A 144 7.77 9.76 22.25
N ARG A 145 8.07 8.80 23.13
CA ARG A 145 7.74 8.90 24.55
C ARG A 145 8.40 10.12 25.19
N VAL A 146 9.66 10.37 24.86
CA VAL A 146 10.40 11.53 25.37
C VAL A 146 9.77 12.83 24.89
N PHE A 147 9.52 12.96 23.58
CA PHE A 147 8.84 14.14 23.02
C PHE A 147 7.44 14.31 23.62
N HIS A 148 6.73 13.21 23.78
CA HIS A 148 5.39 13.20 24.35
C HIS A 148 5.41 13.60 25.82
N GLN A 149 6.34 13.09 26.64
CA GLN A 149 6.49 13.49 28.04
C GLN A 149 6.84 14.98 28.16
N MET A 150 7.64 15.53 27.24
CA MET A 150 7.94 16.96 27.23
C MET A 150 6.70 17.82 26.94
N LEU A 151 5.83 17.38 26.04
CA LEU A 151 4.57 18.06 25.74
C LEU A 151 3.54 17.86 26.85
N MET A 152 3.63 16.75 27.59
CA MET A 152 2.61 16.30 28.54
C MET A 152 2.91 16.70 29.98
N SER A 153 4.11 17.23 30.34
CA SER A 153 4.37 17.82 31.65
C SER A 153 3.52 19.10 31.76
N GLY A 154 2.37 18.99 32.42
CA GLY A 154 1.36 20.04 32.49
C GLY A 154 0.24 19.96 31.45
N SER A 155 0.09 18.83 30.74
CA SER A 155 -0.91 18.63 29.72
C SER A 155 -2.34 18.66 30.26
N SER A 156 -3.24 19.22 29.47
CA SER A 156 -4.67 19.21 29.74
C SER A 156 -5.25 17.78 29.63
N LEU A 157 -6.42 17.55 30.24
CA LEU A 157 -7.15 16.28 30.11
C LEU A 157 -7.39 15.91 28.64
N HIS A 158 -7.69 16.87 27.79
CA HIS A 158 -7.92 16.62 26.35
C HIS A 158 -6.65 16.10 25.65
N GLN A 159 -5.48 16.68 25.97
CA GLN A 159 -4.22 16.18 25.42
C GLN A 159 -3.91 14.75 25.87
N GLN A 160 -4.18 14.43 27.13
CA GLN A 160 -4.01 13.07 27.67
C GLN A 160 -4.92 12.08 26.93
N LEU A 161 -6.19 12.41 26.71
CA LEU A 161 -7.14 11.58 25.99
C LEU A 161 -6.75 11.34 24.52
N ILE A 162 -6.19 12.36 23.84
CA ILE A 162 -5.66 12.21 22.47
C ILE A 162 -4.49 11.22 22.47
N HIS A 163 -3.60 11.30 23.45
CA HIS A 163 -2.49 10.35 23.56
C HIS A 163 -2.97 8.93 23.80
N GLU A 164 -3.92 8.76 24.71
CA GLU A 164 -4.51 7.45 24.98
C GLU A 164 -5.12 6.83 23.71
N LEU A 165 -5.80 7.65 22.88
CA LEU A 165 -6.32 7.19 21.60
C LEU A 165 -5.21 6.66 20.69
N THR A 166 -4.09 7.39 20.57
CA THR A 166 -2.96 6.94 19.76
C THR A 166 -2.40 5.59 20.23
N LEU A 167 -2.25 5.41 21.54
CA LEU A 167 -1.80 4.15 22.11
C LEU A 167 -2.80 3.01 21.88
N MET A 168 -4.09 3.28 21.97
CA MET A 168 -5.14 2.31 21.67
C MET A 168 -5.11 1.88 20.19
N GLU A 169 -4.92 2.82 19.28
CA GLU A 169 -4.81 2.53 17.84
C GLU A 169 -3.60 1.66 17.52
N LEU A 170 -2.44 1.93 18.11
CA LEU A 170 -1.24 1.10 17.98
C LEU A 170 -1.43 -0.30 18.55
N ASN A 171 -2.10 -0.41 19.69
CA ASN A 171 -2.41 -1.70 20.28
C ASN A 171 -3.40 -2.52 19.43
N MET A 172 -4.37 -1.86 18.83
CA MET A 172 -5.29 -2.49 17.86
C MET A 172 -4.52 -3.04 16.65
N GLN A 173 -3.60 -2.27 16.07
CA GLN A 173 -2.77 -2.70 14.97
C GLN A 173 -1.92 -3.92 15.35
N ARG A 174 -1.27 -3.88 16.52
CA ARG A 174 -0.48 -5.02 17.04
C ARG A 174 -1.32 -6.29 17.19
N THR A 175 -2.51 -6.17 17.75
CA THR A 175 -3.45 -7.30 17.90
C THR A 175 -3.83 -7.89 16.55
N TRP A 176 -4.13 -7.05 15.57
CA TRP A 176 -4.43 -7.49 14.20
C TRP A 176 -3.24 -8.20 13.54
N ILE A 177 -2.03 -7.64 13.67
CA ILE A 177 -0.80 -8.23 13.12
C ILE A 177 -0.59 -9.64 13.67
N GLN A 178 -0.70 -9.81 14.98
CA GLN A 178 -0.53 -11.11 15.63
C GLN A 178 -1.57 -12.12 15.17
N MET A 179 -2.82 -11.70 15.01
CA MET A 179 -3.89 -12.53 14.48
C MET A 179 -3.64 -12.93 13.01
N ALA A 180 -3.24 -11.96 12.18
CA ALA A 180 -2.94 -12.20 10.77
C ALA A 180 -1.78 -13.20 10.60
N ARG A 181 -0.69 -13.03 11.35
CA ARG A 181 0.44 -13.96 11.34
C ARG A 181 0.02 -15.37 11.70
N ARG A 182 -0.70 -15.55 12.79
CA ARG A 182 -1.18 -16.89 13.21
C ARG A 182 -2.04 -17.56 12.16
N ARG A 183 -2.94 -16.81 11.51
CA ARG A 183 -3.79 -17.36 10.45
C ARG A 183 -3.00 -17.79 9.23
N LEU A 184 -2.06 -16.96 8.77
CA LEU A 184 -1.20 -17.28 7.63
C LEU A 184 -0.28 -18.50 7.92
N GLU A 185 0.29 -18.60 9.12
CA GLU A 185 1.10 -19.74 9.55
C GLU A 185 0.30 -21.03 9.60
N ASN A 186 -0.94 -20.99 10.11
CA ASN A 186 -1.82 -22.14 10.18
C ASN A 186 -2.27 -22.64 8.80
N GLU A 187 -2.50 -21.71 7.86
CA GLU A 187 -2.84 -22.04 6.49
C GLU A 187 -1.69 -22.77 5.78
N THR A 188 -0.46 -22.31 6.00
CA THR A 188 0.76 -22.98 5.50
C THR A 188 0.86 -24.43 6.00
N ARG A 189 0.56 -24.68 7.29
CA ARG A 189 0.60 -26.03 7.87
C ARG A 189 -0.44 -26.95 7.24
N ARG A 190 -1.64 -26.46 7.00
CA ARG A 190 -2.71 -27.24 6.32
C ARG A 190 -2.34 -27.60 4.89
N GLU A 191 -1.78 -26.66 4.14
CA GLU A 191 -1.32 -26.90 2.77
C GLU A 191 -0.16 -27.88 2.69
N SER A 192 0.72 -27.92 3.71
CA SER A 192 1.85 -28.85 3.80
C SER A 192 1.50 -30.23 4.38
N GLY A 193 0.24 -30.47 4.79
CA GLY A 193 -0.23 -31.74 5.33
C GLY A 193 0.33 -32.09 6.71
N GLN A 194 0.78 -31.11 7.47
CA GLN A 194 1.28 -31.25 8.85
C GLN A 194 0.15 -30.88 9.83
N ASP A 195 -0.86 -31.74 9.95
CA ASP A 195 -1.83 -31.70 11.06
C ASP A 195 -1.31 -32.49 12.28
#